data_292a9c446cd9def859a0784fd50324c5
#
_entry.id   292a9c446cd9def859a0784fd50324c5
#
_cell.length_a   1.000
_cell.length_b   1.000
_cell.length_c   1.000
_cell.angle_alpha   90.00
_cell.angle_beta   90.00
_cell.angle_gamma   90.00
#
_symmetry.space_group_name_H-M   'P 1'
#
loop_
_entity.id
_entity.type
_entity.pdbx_description
1 polymer ?
#
loop_
_entity_poly.entity_id
_entity_poly.type
_entity_poly.pdbx_seq_one_letter_code
_entity_poly.pdbx_strand_id
1 'polypeptide(L)'
;MNNSYSIQMLAALEKEDLPGAQVALQEALAHDDDDVLFQLGDQLVQIGFLEEAKEVFGKLLTRYPGNEEVLLALAEIAAEDDQIDEAFNYIDGIPQDSDYYPQALLLSADLYQMLGIPEVSEAKLEEAAKILPDEPLIQFALAELYASTDRFADAATIYQILLSSNIKEVGGIQLEERLGMALSMEGKFEESVPHLEAALKDSDSDDLLFHTAFVYLQLKENQQAILYLQKLRALNPHYQSTYLYLAQALQEDEQLEEAQEVIEEGIHENPYQVDFYQFASENVYRLKDAKKAEEYLQQALETGEKLDETLYMLSNLYLKEGQYEDVVSTIEQMENPDDAFAQWNLANAYNQLEEFDEAAVHYEKAAIELDHEPEFMKEYGIFLRDEGRLQEALTLLQHYLAHEPGDLEVQSIIDALQ
;
A
#
# COMPACT_ATOMS: atom_id res chain seq x y z
N MET A 1 48.18 -25.37 14.19
CA MET A 1 47.06 -24.44 14.12
C MET A 1 47.64 -23.07 13.86
N ASN A 2 47.47 -22.52 12.65
CA ASN A 2 48.00 -21.20 12.32
C ASN A 2 47.26 -20.17 13.16
N ASN A 3 47.99 -19.53 14.04
CA ASN A 3 47.46 -18.47 14.88
C ASN A 3 47.60 -17.17 14.08
N SER A 4 46.81 -17.04 12.97
CA SER A 4 46.83 -15.84 12.16
C SER A 4 46.32 -14.65 12.97
N TYR A 5 46.79 -13.47 12.67
CA TYR A 5 46.30 -12.25 13.32
C TYR A 5 44.83 -11.96 12.95
N SER A 6 44.40 -12.38 11.75
CA SER A 6 42.98 -12.35 11.34
C SER A 6 42.07 -13.11 12.32
N ILE A 7 42.45 -14.31 12.76
CA ILE A 7 41.70 -15.07 13.77
C ILE A 7 41.71 -14.34 15.13
N GLN A 8 42.82 -13.70 15.48
CA GLN A 8 42.90 -12.94 16.75
C GLN A 8 41.99 -11.70 16.68
N MET A 9 41.89 -11.03 15.55
CA MET A 9 40.96 -9.91 15.34
C MET A 9 39.50 -10.34 15.55
N LEU A 10 39.06 -11.40 14.85
CA LEU A 10 37.71 -11.91 15.00
C LEU A 10 37.40 -12.35 16.43
N ALA A 11 38.35 -13.02 17.09
CA ALA A 11 38.20 -13.41 18.51
C ALA A 11 38.17 -12.22 19.47
N ALA A 12 38.77 -11.09 19.12
CA ALA A 12 38.67 -9.84 19.88
C ALA A 12 37.31 -9.16 19.64
N LEU A 13 36.77 -9.16 18.42
CA LEU A 13 35.43 -8.67 18.11
C LEU A 13 34.34 -9.46 18.82
N GLU A 14 34.46 -10.80 18.88
CA GLU A 14 33.53 -11.64 19.65
C GLU A 14 33.48 -11.32 21.15
N LYS A 15 34.59 -10.74 21.68
CA LYS A 15 34.70 -10.31 23.09
C LYS A 15 34.41 -8.83 23.29
N GLU A 16 33.99 -8.14 22.27
CA GLU A 16 33.79 -6.67 22.28
C GLU A 16 35.05 -5.87 22.63
N ASP A 17 36.25 -6.46 22.41
CA ASP A 17 37.53 -5.80 22.59
C ASP A 17 37.96 -5.06 21.32
N LEU A 18 37.31 -3.93 21.04
CA LEU A 18 37.57 -3.12 19.84
C LEU A 18 39.04 -2.64 19.74
N PRO A 19 39.69 -2.19 20.86
CA PRO A 19 41.11 -1.82 20.81
C PRO A 19 42.01 -3.01 20.46
N GLY A 20 41.71 -4.21 20.99
CA GLY A 20 42.45 -5.43 20.69
C GLY A 20 42.24 -5.87 19.24
N ALA A 21 41.00 -5.76 18.73
CA ALA A 21 40.70 -6.03 17.35
C ALA A 21 41.45 -5.12 16.38
N GLN A 22 41.51 -3.82 16.64
CA GLN A 22 42.26 -2.86 15.81
C GLN A 22 43.75 -3.15 15.75
N VAL A 23 44.37 -3.54 16.88
CA VAL A 23 45.78 -3.96 16.92
C VAL A 23 45.96 -5.22 16.08
N ALA A 24 45.09 -6.21 16.23
CA ALA A 24 45.19 -7.46 15.51
C ALA A 24 44.99 -7.24 13.98
N LEU A 25 44.11 -6.31 13.55
CA LEU A 25 43.91 -5.93 12.17
C LEU A 25 45.25 -5.40 11.56
N GLN A 26 45.91 -4.48 12.23
CA GLN A 26 47.19 -3.94 11.73
C GLN A 26 48.27 -5.00 11.61
N GLU A 27 48.35 -5.94 12.56
CA GLU A 27 49.27 -7.07 12.50
C GLU A 27 48.88 -8.05 11.37
N ALA A 28 47.56 -8.29 11.16
CA ALA A 28 47.08 -9.11 10.05
C ALA A 28 47.45 -8.51 8.68
N LEU A 29 47.20 -7.23 8.49
CA LEU A 29 47.60 -6.49 7.27
C LEU A 29 49.10 -6.53 6.97
N ALA A 30 49.92 -6.64 8.03
CA ALA A 30 51.38 -6.68 7.91
C ALA A 30 51.92 -8.08 7.66
N HIS A 31 51.29 -9.12 8.18
CA HIS A 31 51.93 -10.44 8.34
C HIS A 31 51.12 -11.62 7.81
N ASP A 32 49.77 -11.50 7.70
CA ASP A 32 48.98 -12.61 7.19
C ASP A 32 49.07 -12.73 5.65
N ASP A 33 48.84 -13.96 5.16
CA ASP A 33 48.81 -14.27 3.75
C ASP A 33 47.55 -13.66 3.09
N ASP A 34 47.62 -13.36 1.76
CA ASP A 34 46.56 -12.67 1.02
C ASP A 34 45.22 -13.43 1.04
N ASP A 35 45.26 -14.78 0.95
CA ASP A 35 44.05 -15.63 1.04
C ASP A 35 43.37 -15.52 2.43
N VAL A 36 44.16 -15.36 3.49
CA VAL A 36 43.67 -15.19 4.87
C VAL A 36 43.09 -13.79 5.05
N LEU A 37 43.75 -12.79 4.44
CA LEU A 37 43.25 -11.41 4.44
C LEU A 37 41.90 -11.32 3.68
N PHE A 38 41.79 -11.98 2.53
CA PHE A 38 40.54 -12.01 1.77
C PHE A 38 39.42 -12.60 2.60
N GLN A 39 39.64 -13.77 3.21
CA GLN A 39 38.66 -14.37 4.13
C GLN A 39 38.29 -13.47 5.32
N LEU A 40 39.27 -12.71 5.85
CA LEU A 40 39.00 -11.73 6.90
C LEU A 40 38.08 -10.64 6.39
N GLY A 41 38.34 -10.08 5.20
CA GLY A 41 37.52 -9.06 4.58
C GLY A 41 36.07 -9.51 4.43
N ASP A 42 35.85 -10.70 3.87
CA ASP A 42 34.50 -11.29 3.72
C ASP A 42 33.77 -11.45 5.07
N GLN A 43 34.47 -11.94 6.08
CA GLN A 43 33.88 -12.10 7.42
C GLN A 43 33.55 -10.75 8.07
N LEU A 44 34.38 -9.74 7.86
CA LEU A 44 34.13 -8.38 8.36
C LEU A 44 32.90 -7.75 7.71
N VAL A 45 32.71 -7.93 6.40
CA VAL A 45 31.50 -7.53 5.70
C VAL A 45 30.26 -8.22 6.32
N GLN A 46 30.30 -9.55 6.49
CA GLN A 46 29.19 -10.31 7.05
C GLN A 46 28.75 -9.87 8.45
N ILE A 47 29.69 -9.37 9.28
CA ILE A 47 29.41 -8.90 10.63
C ILE A 47 29.27 -7.37 10.72
N GLY A 48 29.26 -6.66 9.58
CA GLY A 48 28.99 -5.23 9.49
C GLY A 48 30.18 -4.31 9.82
N PHE A 49 31.42 -4.82 9.85
CA PHE A 49 32.65 -4.02 10.03
C PHE A 49 33.19 -3.55 8.68
N LEU A 50 32.40 -2.70 8.01
CA LEU A 50 32.65 -2.29 6.63
C LEU A 50 33.93 -1.48 6.45
N GLU A 51 34.26 -0.59 7.37
CA GLU A 51 35.48 0.22 7.36
C GLU A 51 36.76 -0.64 7.44
N GLU A 52 36.76 -1.63 8.33
CA GLU A 52 37.86 -2.56 8.49
C GLU A 52 37.97 -3.49 7.25
N ALA A 53 36.83 -3.93 6.72
CA ALA A 53 36.79 -4.70 5.48
C ALA A 53 37.38 -3.90 4.31
N LYS A 54 36.99 -2.63 4.18
CA LYS A 54 37.54 -1.70 3.17
C LYS A 54 39.04 -1.53 3.30
N GLU A 55 39.59 -1.46 4.53
CA GLU A 55 41.03 -1.39 4.78
C GLU A 55 41.73 -2.68 4.30
N VAL A 56 41.15 -3.85 4.59
CA VAL A 56 41.69 -5.16 4.16
C VAL A 56 41.71 -5.27 2.62
N PHE A 57 40.54 -5.06 1.98
CA PHE A 57 40.44 -5.16 0.52
C PHE A 57 41.24 -4.06 -0.18
N GLY A 58 41.31 -2.85 0.35
CA GLY A 58 42.19 -1.77 -0.16
C GLY A 58 43.64 -2.14 -0.13
N LYS A 59 44.12 -2.86 0.91
CA LYS A 59 45.44 -3.41 0.98
C LYS A 59 45.70 -4.47 -0.11
N LEU A 60 44.74 -5.38 -0.31
CA LEU A 60 44.83 -6.38 -1.36
C LEU A 60 44.83 -5.76 -2.75
N LEU A 61 43.99 -4.76 -3.01
CA LEU A 61 43.94 -4.02 -4.27
C LEU A 61 45.25 -3.28 -4.55
N THR A 62 45.90 -2.77 -3.51
CA THR A 62 47.27 -2.13 -3.67
C THR A 62 48.31 -3.14 -4.13
N ARG A 63 48.22 -4.39 -3.70
CA ARG A 63 49.15 -5.48 -4.12
C ARG A 63 48.76 -6.02 -5.50
N TYR A 64 47.48 -6.06 -5.82
CA TYR A 64 46.92 -6.62 -7.06
C TYR A 64 45.88 -5.68 -7.66
N PRO A 65 46.30 -4.58 -8.32
CA PRO A 65 45.42 -3.49 -8.78
C PRO A 65 44.32 -3.89 -9.78
N GLY A 66 44.42 -5.09 -10.35
CA GLY A 66 43.43 -5.62 -11.29
C GLY A 66 42.69 -6.85 -10.77
N ASN A 67 42.71 -7.10 -9.47
CA ASN A 67 41.94 -8.24 -8.90
C ASN A 67 40.45 -7.91 -8.89
N GLU A 68 39.73 -8.57 -9.77
CA GLU A 68 38.31 -8.33 -10.07
C GLU A 68 37.39 -8.69 -8.89
N GLU A 69 37.73 -9.74 -8.15
CA GLU A 69 37.02 -10.16 -6.94
C GLU A 69 37.10 -9.10 -5.81
N VAL A 70 38.34 -8.54 -5.64
CA VAL A 70 38.55 -7.46 -4.66
C VAL A 70 37.85 -6.17 -5.11
N LEU A 71 37.85 -5.88 -6.42
CA LEU A 71 37.12 -4.72 -6.95
C LEU A 71 35.63 -4.84 -6.71
N LEU A 72 35.07 -6.04 -6.93
CA LEU A 72 33.63 -6.29 -6.66
C LEU A 72 33.30 -6.13 -5.18
N ALA A 73 34.10 -6.73 -4.28
CA ALA A 73 33.91 -6.60 -2.84
C ALA A 73 33.97 -5.14 -2.34
N LEU A 74 34.92 -4.34 -2.88
CA LEU A 74 35.00 -2.92 -2.57
C LEU A 74 33.82 -2.12 -3.14
N ALA A 75 33.30 -2.50 -4.31
CA ALA A 75 32.13 -1.88 -4.89
C ALA A 75 30.88 -2.16 -4.04
N GLU A 76 30.72 -3.38 -3.55
CA GLU A 76 29.62 -3.77 -2.64
C GLU A 76 29.69 -2.99 -1.32
N ILE A 77 30.87 -2.91 -0.69
CA ILE A 77 31.08 -2.11 0.52
C ILE A 77 30.75 -0.62 0.27
N ALA A 78 31.20 -0.07 -0.84
CA ALA A 78 30.94 1.33 -1.17
C ALA A 78 29.45 1.58 -1.43
N ALA A 79 28.74 0.62 -2.00
CA ALA A 79 27.28 0.68 -2.20
C ALA A 79 26.53 0.67 -0.86
N GLU A 80 26.90 -0.21 0.08
CA GLU A 80 26.30 -0.28 1.42
C GLU A 80 26.56 1.00 2.26
N ASP A 81 27.67 1.69 1.97
CA ASP A 81 28.08 2.93 2.65
C ASP A 81 27.58 4.21 1.92
N ASP A 82 26.61 4.07 1.00
CA ASP A 82 26.05 5.14 0.17
C ASP A 82 27.10 5.91 -0.68
N GLN A 83 28.28 5.33 -0.90
CA GLN A 83 29.35 5.92 -1.70
C GLN A 83 29.23 5.54 -3.19
N ILE A 84 28.12 5.93 -3.79
CA ILE A 84 27.71 5.49 -5.13
C ILE A 84 28.78 5.75 -6.19
N ASP A 85 29.41 6.93 -6.19
CA ASP A 85 30.46 7.26 -7.15
C ASP A 85 31.73 6.36 -7.01
N GLU A 86 32.06 6.00 -5.75
CA GLU A 86 33.18 5.09 -5.46
C GLU A 86 32.85 3.67 -5.91
N ALA A 87 31.60 3.20 -5.65
CA ALA A 87 31.13 1.91 -6.13
C ALA A 87 31.24 1.80 -7.66
N PHE A 88 30.75 2.79 -8.40
CA PHE A 88 30.92 2.81 -9.87
C PHE A 88 32.40 2.80 -10.34
N ASN A 89 33.29 3.53 -9.65
CA ASN A 89 34.69 3.51 -9.97
C ASN A 89 35.33 2.12 -9.84
N TYR A 90 34.95 1.35 -8.83
CA TYR A 90 35.38 -0.04 -8.68
C TYR A 90 34.79 -0.95 -9.75
N ILE A 91 33.47 -0.82 -10.02
CA ILE A 91 32.78 -1.57 -11.08
C ILE A 91 33.40 -1.34 -12.43
N ASP A 92 33.75 -0.10 -12.79
CA ASP A 92 34.38 0.26 -14.04
C ASP A 92 35.80 -0.36 -14.23
N GLY A 93 36.41 -0.79 -13.11
CA GLY A 93 37.64 -1.54 -13.10
C GLY A 93 37.52 -3.02 -13.49
N ILE A 94 36.30 -3.57 -13.56
CA ILE A 94 36.03 -4.98 -13.87
C ILE A 94 35.81 -5.14 -15.39
N PRO A 95 36.68 -5.90 -16.09
CA PRO A 95 36.57 -6.09 -17.55
C PRO A 95 35.30 -6.86 -17.94
N GLN A 96 34.76 -6.59 -19.13
CA GLN A 96 33.58 -7.24 -19.67
C GLN A 96 33.72 -8.75 -19.91
N ASP A 97 34.93 -9.24 -20.06
CA ASP A 97 35.27 -10.66 -20.23
C ASP A 97 35.57 -11.37 -18.89
N SER A 98 35.41 -10.69 -17.77
CA SER A 98 35.55 -11.23 -16.43
C SER A 98 34.39 -12.15 -16.03
N ASP A 99 34.68 -13.21 -15.28
CA ASP A 99 33.68 -14.05 -14.66
C ASP A 99 32.86 -13.28 -13.59
N TYR A 100 33.37 -12.17 -13.06
CA TYR A 100 32.69 -11.29 -12.11
C TYR A 100 31.84 -10.19 -12.76
N TYR A 101 31.94 -10.03 -14.09
CA TYR A 101 31.21 -8.95 -14.79
C TYR A 101 29.68 -9.06 -14.64
N PRO A 102 29.03 -10.24 -14.64
CA PRO A 102 27.61 -10.33 -14.40
C PRO A 102 27.19 -9.83 -13.01
N GLN A 103 27.98 -10.10 -11.97
CA GLN A 103 27.74 -9.59 -10.63
C GLN A 103 27.94 -8.07 -10.55
N ALA A 104 28.95 -7.55 -11.24
CA ALA A 104 29.17 -6.11 -11.37
C ALA A 104 28.00 -5.40 -12.08
N LEU A 105 27.36 -6.05 -13.07
CA LEU A 105 26.14 -5.56 -13.72
C LEU A 105 24.94 -5.56 -12.78
N LEU A 106 24.76 -6.60 -11.94
CA LEU A 106 23.71 -6.65 -10.92
C LEU A 106 23.86 -5.48 -9.93
N LEU A 107 25.08 -5.33 -9.37
CA LEU A 107 25.35 -4.22 -8.44
C LEU A 107 25.15 -2.85 -9.12
N SER A 108 25.58 -2.69 -10.37
CA SER A 108 25.30 -1.50 -11.17
C SER A 108 23.80 -1.24 -11.28
N ALA A 109 23.01 -2.27 -11.52
CA ALA A 109 21.56 -2.14 -11.65
C ALA A 109 20.92 -1.66 -10.34
N ASP A 110 21.35 -2.20 -9.20
CA ASP A 110 20.87 -1.78 -7.87
C ASP A 110 21.23 -0.31 -7.60
N LEU A 111 22.46 0.10 -7.91
CA LEU A 111 22.89 1.51 -7.78
C LEU A 111 22.05 2.45 -8.65
N TYR A 112 21.72 2.07 -9.89
CA TYR A 112 20.84 2.88 -10.75
C TYR A 112 19.40 2.92 -10.25
N GLN A 113 18.90 1.86 -9.58
CA GLN A 113 17.60 1.92 -8.91
C GLN A 113 17.62 2.90 -7.72
N MET A 114 18.67 2.86 -6.89
CA MET A 114 18.86 3.84 -5.80
C MET A 114 18.89 5.28 -6.31
N LEU A 115 19.46 5.51 -7.51
CA LEU A 115 19.47 6.82 -8.17
C LEU A 115 18.15 7.20 -8.84
N GLY A 116 17.13 6.31 -8.83
CA GLY A 116 15.85 6.53 -9.50
C GLY A 116 15.93 6.52 -11.02
N ILE A 117 16.83 5.73 -11.60
CA ILE A 117 17.06 5.60 -13.05
C ILE A 117 16.79 4.15 -13.49
N PRO A 118 15.52 3.69 -13.43
CA PRO A 118 15.17 2.29 -13.67
C PRO A 118 15.48 1.82 -15.11
N GLU A 119 15.47 2.71 -16.10
CA GLU A 119 15.76 2.33 -17.51
C GLU A 119 17.20 1.89 -17.68
N VAL A 120 18.15 2.50 -16.95
CA VAL A 120 19.55 2.08 -17.00
C VAL A 120 19.76 0.80 -16.20
N SER A 121 19.08 0.66 -15.06
CA SER A 121 19.05 -0.59 -14.30
C SER A 121 18.58 -1.76 -15.17
N GLU A 122 17.45 -1.60 -15.89
CA GLU A 122 16.93 -2.61 -16.82
C GLU A 122 17.98 -3.00 -17.87
N ALA A 123 18.63 -2.02 -18.50
CA ALA A 123 19.65 -2.29 -19.50
C ALA A 123 20.84 -3.11 -18.93
N LYS A 124 21.23 -2.85 -17.66
CA LYS A 124 22.29 -3.61 -16.99
C LYS A 124 21.87 -5.04 -16.67
N LEU A 125 20.65 -5.24 -16.18
CA LEU A 125 20.09 -6.56 -15.91
C LEU A 125 19.89 -7.37 -17.19
N GLU A 126 19.42 -6.75 -18.28
CA GLU A 126 19.33 -7.40 -19.59
C GLU A 126 20.68 -7.79 -20.15
N GLU A 127 21.73 -6.97 -19.92
CA GLU A 127 23.10 -7.30 -20.32
C GLU A 127 23.60 -8.51 -19.52
N ALA A 128 23.37 -8.56 -18.21
CA ALA A 128 23.71 -9.70 -17.37
C ALA A 128 22.95 -10.97 -17.80
N ALA A 129 21.65 -10.86 -18.11
CA ALA A 129 20.85 -11.98 -18.59
C ALA A 129 21.28 -12.53 -19.95
N LYS A 130 21.90 -11.72 -20.82
CA LYS A 130 22.50 -12.20 -22.09
C LYS A 130 23.75 -13.03 -21.85
N ILE A 131 24.50 -12.73 -20.80
CA ILE A 131 25.73 -13.48 -20.44
C ILE A 131 25.35 -14.76 -19.70
N LEU A 132 24.44 -14.69 -18.74
CA LEU A 132 23.99 -15.79 -17.90
C LEU A 132 22.43 -15.92 -17.95
N PRO A 133 21.86 -16.46 -19.03
CA PRO A 133 20.42 -16.44 -19.26
C PRO A 133 19.63 -17.33 -18.27
N ASP A 134 20.24 -18.35 -17.73
CA ASP A 134 19.61 -19.30 -16.82
C ASP A 134 19.93 -19.02 -15.34
N GLU A 135 20.57 -17.87 -15.03
CA GLU A 135 20.92 -17.52 -13.66
C GLU A 135 19.69 -16.97 -12.91
N PRO A 136 19.19 -17.69 -11.88
CA PRO A 136 17.94 -17.32 -11.21
C PRO A 136 17.99 -15.94 -10.55
N LEU A 137 19.13 -15.55 -10.00
CA LEU A 137 19.28 -14.25 -9.33
C LEU A 137 19.11 -13.08 -10.30
N ILE A 138 19.66 -13.19 -11.52
CA ILE A 138 19.52 -12.16 -12.56
C ILE A 138 18.08 -12.06 -13.02
N GLN A 139 17.40 -13.21 -13.25
CA GLN A 139 16.00 -13.25 -13.64
C GLN A 139 15.11 -12.64 -12.54
N PHE A 140 15.37 -13.00 -11.29
CA PHE A 140 14.64 -12.47 -10.14
C PHE A 140 14.84 -10.95 -10.01
N ALA A 141 16.08 -10.45 -10.11
CA ALA A 141 16.35 -9.01 -10.06
C ALA A 141 15.60 -8.24 -11.16
N LEU A 142 15.53 -8.80 -12.38
CA LEU A 142 14.74 -8.22 -13.47
C LEU A 142 13.26 -8.19 -13.17
N ALA A 143 12.72 -9.26 -12.56
CA ALA A 143 11.32 -9.32 -12.14
C ALA A 143 10.99 -8.30 -11.03
N GLU A 144 11.86 -8.17 -10.03
CA GLU A 144 11.71 -7.17 -8.96
C GLU A 144 11.75 -5.73 -9.53
N LEU A 145 12.64 -5.47 -10.50
CA LEU A 145 12.66 -4.18 -11.19
C LEU A 145 11.34 -3.92 -11.95
N TYR A 146 10.81 -4.92 -12.66
CA TYR A 146 9.52 -4.78 -13.33
C TYR A 146 8.38 -4.53 -12.34
N ALA A 147 8.35 -5.25 -11.23
CA ALA A 147 7.37 -5.04 -10.18
C ALA A 147 7.45 -3.62 -9.57
N SER A 148 8.67 -3.11 -9.33
CA SER A 148 8.89 -1.77 -8.78
C SER A 148 8.54 -0.62 -9.76
N THR A 149 8.41 -0.94 -11.05
CA THR A 149 8.04 0.00 -12.13
C THR A 149 6.62 -0.25 -12.68
N ASP A 150 5.76 -0.88 -11.88
CA ASP A 150 4.35 -1.20 -12.19
C ASP A 150 4.15 -2.12 -13.42
N ARG A 151 5.21 -2.79 -13.86
CA ARG A 151 5.17 -3.77 -14.96
C ARG A 151 4.89 -5.18 -14.41
N PHE A 152 3.77 -5.31 -13.70
CA PHE A 152 3.42 -6.53 -12.96
C PHE A 152 3.25 -7.76 -13.85
N ALA A 153 2.75 -7.60 -15.08
CA ALA A 153 2.61 -8.70 -16.04
C ALA A 153 3.96 -9.29 -16.46
N ASP A 154 4.97 -8.44 -16.68
CA ASP A 154 6.32 -8.87 -17.03
C ASP A 154 6.98 -9.57 -15.84
N ALA A 155 6.85 -9.00 -14.62
CA ALA A 155 7.33 -9.61 -13.39
C ALA A 155 6.70 -10.99 -13.14
N ALA A 156 5.38 -11.10 -13.22
CA ALA A 156 4.64 -12.37 -13.04
C ALA A 156 5.11 -13.44 -14.04
N THR A 157 5.39 -13.05 -15.28
CA THR A 157 5.91 -13.98 -16.30
C THR A 157 7.24 -14.59 -15.87
N ILE A 158 8.15 -13.79 -15.35
CA ILE A 158 9.48 -14.27 -14.92
C ILE A 158 9.35 -15.14 -13.66
N TYR A 159 8.57 -14.72 -12.65
CA TYR A 159 8.34 -15.54 -11.46
C TYR A 159 7.73 -16.90 -11.82
N GLN A 160 6.79 -16.95 -12.77
CA GLN A 160 6.19 -18.19 -13.25
C GLN A 160 7.23 -19.10 -13.95
N ILE A 161 8.17 -18.53 -14.72
CA ILE A 161 9.27 -19.27 -15.35
C ILE A 161 10.18 -19.88 -14.29
N LEU A 162 10.58 -19.09 -13.28
CA LEU A 162 11.42 -19.56 -12.18
C LEU A 162 10.75 -20.70 -11.40
N LEU A 163 9.48 -20.55 -11.04
CA LEU A 163 8.69 -21.61 -10.38
C LEU A 163 8.57 -22.86 -11.25
N SER A 164 8.35 -22.71 -12.56
CA SER A 164 8.28 -23.83 -13.51
C SER A 164 9.61 -24.59 -13.64
N SER A 165 10.72 -23.90 -13.34
CA SER A 165 12.06 -24.50 -13.25
C SER A 165 12.34 -25.14 -11.88
N ASN A 166 11.29 -25.29 -11.04
CA ASN A 166 11.36 -25.86 -9.68
C ASN A 166 12.22 -25.03 -8.69
N ILE A 167 12.39 -23.73 -8.95
CA ILE A 167 13.00 -22.77 -8.04
C ILE A 167 11.85 -22.23 -7.19
N LYS A 168 11.96 -22.30 -5.87
CA LYS A 168 10.92 -21.84 -4.95
C LYS A 168 11.24 -20.50 -4.30
N GLU A 169 12.53 -20.23 -4.14
CA GLU A 169 13.04 -19.01 -3.50
C GLU A 169 14.32 -18.55 -4.20
N VAL A 170 14.56 -17.24 -4.16
CA VAL A 170 15.80 -16.61 -4.60
C VAL A 170 16.20 -15.61 -3.52
N GLY A 171 17.43 -15.71 -3.01
CA GLY A 171 17.90 -14.82 -1.94
C GLY A 171 17.05 -14.86 -0.66
N GLY A 172 16.40 -15.99 -0.37
CA GLY A 172 15.50 -16.14 0.78
C GLY A 172 14.09 -15.57 0.57
N ILE A 173 13.77 -15.07 -0.64
CA ILE A 173 12.46 -14.52 -0.99
C ILE A 173 11.63 -15.59 -1.71
N GLN A 174 10.42 -15.84 -1.25
CA GLN A 174 9.53 -16.85 -1.81
C GLN A 174 8.90 -16.36 -3.13
N LEU A 175 9.06 -17.14 -4.20
CA LEU A 175 8.54 -16.81 -5.52
C LEU A 175 7.01 -16.93 -5.61
N GLU A 176 6.39 -17.81 -4.81
CA GLU A 176 4.92 -17.91 -4.74
C GLU A 176 4.31 -16.60 -4.21
N GLU A 177 4.91 -15.99 -3.20
CA GLU A 177 4.48 -14.70 -2.67
C GLU A 177 4.60 -13.61 -3.74
N ARG A 178 5.76 -13.51 -4.39
CA ARG A 178 6.01 -12.50 -5.44
C ARG A 178 5.07 -12.65 -6.64
N LEU A 179 4.84 -13.89 -7.08
CA LEU A 179 3.90 -14.15 -8.18
C LEU A 179 2.47 -13.79 -7.77
N GLY A 180 2.03 -14.20 -6.59
CA GLY A 180 0.70 -13.88 -6.08
C GLY A 180 0.48 -12.37 -5.98
N MET A 181 1.46 -11.64 -5.43
CA MET A 181 1.42 -10.18 -5.37
C MET A 181 1.36 -9.54 -6.76
N ALA A 182 2.24 -9.92 -7.69
CA ALA A 182 2.27 -9.37 -9.03
C ALA A 182 0.95 -9.61 -9.78
N LEU A 183 0.36 -10.81 -9.69
CA LEU A 183 -0.93 -11.13 -10.29
C LEU A 183 -2.07 -10.28 -9.69
N SER A 184 -2.08 -10.08 -8.39
CA SER A 184 -3.10 -9.26 -7.74
C SER A 184 -3.00 -7.78 -8.12
N MET A 185 -1.78 -7.25 -8.25
CA MET A 185 -1.54 -5.87 -8.71
C MET A 185 -1.93 -5.68 -10.18
N GLU A 186 -1.91 -6.75 -10.98
CA GLU A 186 -2.43 -6.77 -12.35
C GLU A 186 -3.96 -6.89 -12.42
N GLY A 187 -4.63 -7.09 -11.27
CA GLY A 187 -6.07 -7.30 -11.17
C GLY A 187 -6.52 -8.74 -11.45
N LYS A 188 -5.59 -9.69 -11.54
CA LYS A 188 -5.85 -11.12 -11.74
C LYS A 188 -6.04 -11.83 -10.39
N PHE A 189 -7.06 -11.39 -9.66
CA PHE A 189 -7.27 -11.82 -8.26
C PHE A 189 -7.50 -13.33 -8.13
N GLU A 190 -8.32 -13.94 -9.00
CA GLU A 190 -8.56 -15.39 -8.96
C GLU A 190 -7.30 -16.20 -9.22
N GLU A 191 -6.40 -15.69 -10.10
CA GLU A 191 -5.14 -16.36 -10.40
C GLU A 191 -4.11 -16.17 -9.28
N SER A 192 -4.19 -15.08 -8.51
CA SER A 192 -3.25 -14.77 -7.43
C SER A 192 -3.46 -15.65 -6.18
N VAL A 193 -4.72 -16.00 -5.86
CA VAL A 193 -5.10 -16.73 -4.65
C VAL A 193 -4.28 -18.00 -4.41
N PRO A 194 -4.16 -18.96 -5.36
CA PRO A 194 -3.43 -20.19 -5.10
C PRO A 194 -1.95 -19.97 -4.77
N HIS A 195 -1.34 -18.91 -5.28
CA HIS A 195 0.05 -18.54 -5.03
C HIS A 195 0.23 -17.92 -3.64
N LEU A 196 -0.65 -16.97 -3.27
CA LEU A 196 -0.66 -16.37 -1.93
C LEU A 196 -0.90 -17.44 -0.84
N GLU A 197 -1.88 -18.33 -1.06
CA GLU A 197 -2.13 -19.44 -0.14
C GLU A 197 -0.98 -20.46 -0.08
N ALA A 198 -0.24 -20.63 -1.18
CA ALA A 198 0.96 -21.47 -1.17
C ALA A 198 2.07 -20.84 -0.32
N ALA A 199 2.29 -19.54 -0.45
CA ALA A 199 3.27 -18.80 0.34
C ALA A 199 2.93 -18.83 1.85
N LEU A 200 1.64 -18.69 2.20
CA LEU A 200 1.16 -18.75 3.59
C LEU A 200 1.34 -20.12 4.28
N LYS A 201 1.68 -21.18 3.55
CA LYS A 201 2.04 -22.47 4.17
C LYS A 201 3.43 -22.48 4.79
N ASP A 202 4.30 -21.64 4.28
CA ASP A 202 5.70 -21.56 4.66
C ASP A 202 6.01 -20.34 5.54
N SER A 203 5.18 -19.28 5.48
CA SER A 203 5.35 -18.02 6.23
C SER A 203 4.02 -17.36 6.55
N ASP A 204 3.83 -16.97 7.81
CA ASP A 204 2.67 -16.18 8.29
C ASP A 204 3.09 -14.73 8.52
N SER A 205 3.58 -14.03 7.49
CA SER A 205 3.88 -12.60 7.62
C SER A 205 2.60 -11.76 7.66
N ASP A 206 2.63 -10.64 8.40
CA ASP A 206 1.49 -9.74 8.55
C ASP A 206 1.02 -9.21 7.19
N ASP A 207 1.98 -8.78 6.36
CA ASP A 207 1.70 -8.21 5.04
C ASP A 207 1.10 -9.24 4.08
N LEU A 208 1.60 -10.48 4.11
CA LEU A 208 1.06 -11.55 3.26
C LEU A 208 -0.36 -11.95 3.69
N LEU A 209 -0.63 -12.03 4.99
CA LEU A 209 -1.99 -12.27 5.53
C LEU A 209 -2.94 -11.15 5.11
N PHE A 210 -2.53 -9.90 5.29
CA PHE A 210 -3.32 -8.74 4.91
C PHE A 210 -3.59 -8.69 3.41
N HIS A 211 -2.56 -8.91 2.60
CA HIS A 211 -2.68 -8.88 1.15
C HIS A 211 -3.60 -10.01 0.63
N THR A 212 -3.46 -11.22 1.19
CA THR A 212 -4.35 -12.35 0.86
C THR A 212 -5.80 -12.02 1.20
N ALA A 213 -6.05 -11.46 2.37
CA ALA A 213 -7.39 -11.03 2.75
C ALA A 213 -7.94 -9.94 1.81
N PHE A 214 -7.11 -8.96 1.45
CA PHE A 214 -7.48 -7.92 0.50
C PHE A 214 -7.90 -8.49 -0.87
N VAL A 215 -7.16 -9.48 -1.39
CA VAL A 215 -7.52 -10.17 -2.64
C VAL A 215 -8.89 -10.82 -2.53
N TYR A 216 -9.19 -11.50 -1.41
CA TYR A 216 -10.50 -12.09 -1.19
C TYR A 216 -11.63 -11.05 -1.08
N LEU A 217 -11.36 -9.85 -0.52
CA LEU A 217 -12.31 -8.74 -0.54
C LEU A 217 -12.61 -8.27 -1.96
N GLN A 218 -11.57 -8.17 -2.82
CA GLN A 218 -11.79 -7.82 -4.24
C GLN A 218 -12.63 -8.85 -4.99
N LEU A 219 -12.52 -10.12 -4.62
CA LEU A 219 -13.34 -11.23 -5.14
C LEU A 219 -14.75 -11.30 -4.50
N LYS A 220 -15.05 -10.46 -3.50
CA LYS A 220 -16.28 -10.50 -2.68
C LYS A 220 -16.47 -11.84 -1.94
N GLU A 221 -15.37 -12.52 -1.66
CA GLU A 221 -15.33 -13.73 -0.84
C GLU A 221 -15.10 -13.37 0.63
N ASN A 222 -16.07 -12.64 1.22
CA ASN A 222 -15.95 -12.02 2.54
C ASN A 222 -15.59 -13.02 3.64
N GLN A 223 -16.10 -14.25 3.61
CA GLN A 223 -15.80 -15.25 4.63
C GLN A 223 -14.32 -15.67 4.65
N GLN A 224 -13.68 -15.75 3.47
CA GLN A 224 -12.25 -16.02 3.38
C GLN A 224 -11.43 -14.81 3.86
N ALA A 225 -11.82 -13.60 3.45
CA ALA A 225 -11.20 -12.37 3.93
C ALA A 225 -11.26 -12.28 5.46
N ILE A 226 -12.42 -12.52 6.06
CA ILE A 226 -12.62 -12.57 7.53
C ILE A 226 -11.66 -13.54 8.18
N LEU A 227 -11.50 -14.75 7.63
CA LEU A 227 -10.60 -15.77 8.18
C LEU A 227 -9.15 -15.26 8.29
N TYR A 228 -8.62 -14.68 7.20
CA TYR A 228 -7.24 -14.19 7.16
C TYR A 228 -7.06 -12.93 8.03
N LEU A 229 -8.03 -12.00 8.03
CA LEU A 229 -7.98 -10.80 8.88
C LEU A 229 -8.08 -11.15 10.37
N GLN A 230 -8.91 -12.12 10.75
CA GLN A 230 -8.95 -12.61 12.13
C GLN A 230 -7.62 -13.25 12.56
N LYS A 231 -6.98 -14.00 11.64
CA LYS A 231 -5.65 -14.57 11.89
C LYS A 231 -4.62 -13.46 12.08
N LEU A 232 -4.63 -12.44 11.22
CA LEU A 232 -3.74 -11.29 11.34
C LEU A 232 -3.95 -10.53 12.64
N ARG A 233 -5.21 -10.24 13.01
CA ARG A 233 -5.54 -9.58 14.28
C ARG A 233 -5.01 -10.36 15.50
N ALA A 234 -5.10 -11.69 15.45
CA ALA A 234 -4.58 -12.54 16.52
C ALA A 234 -3.06 -12.58 16.58
N LEU A 235 -2.38 -12.48 15.43
CA LEU A 235 -0.92 -12.49 15.32
C LEU A 235 -0.33 -11.12 15.70
N ASN A 236 -0.88 -10.06 15.16
CA ASN A 236 -0.43 -8.69 15.37
C ASN A 236 -1.62 -7.75 15.62
N PRO A 237 -2.05 -7.57 16.88
CA PRO A 237 -3.12 -6.64 17.23
C PRO A 237 -2.84 -5.18 16.90
N HIS A 238 -1.58 -4.80 16.68
CA HIS A 238 -1.20 -3.42 16.35
C HIS A 238 -1.20 -3.13 14.84
N TYR A 239 -1.55 -4.10 14.00
CA TYR A 239 -1.72 -3.87 12.56
C TYR A 239 -3.06 -3.17 12.30
N GLN A 240 -3.06 -1.84 12.37
CA GLN A 240 -4.26 -0.99 12.45
C GLN A 240 -5.25 -1.20 11.31
N SER A 241 -4.76 -1.37 10.07
CA SER A 241 -5.64 -1.56 8.90
C SER A 241 -6.54 -2.79 9.03
N THR A 242 -6.13 -3.80 9.82
CA THR A 242 -6.92 -5.02 10.03
C THR A 242 -8.31 -4.73 10.56
N TYR A 243 -8.46 -3.79 11.50
CA TYR A 243 -9.73 -3.53 12.16
C TYR A 243 -10.79 -3.02 11.19
N LEU A 244 -10.44 -2.04 10.36
CA LEU A 244 -11.40 -1.47 9.41
C LEU A 244 -11.80 -2.49 8.34
N TYR A 245 -10.82 -3.17 7.73
CA TYR A 245 -11.12 -4.16 6.69
C TYR A 245 -11.88 -5.37 7.21
N LEU A 246 -11.57 -5.82 8.44
CA LEU A 246 -12.31 -6.92 9.08
C LEU A 246 -13.75 -6.50 9.41
N ALA A 247 -13.93 -5.30 9.96
CA ALA A 247 -15.26 -4.78 10.26
C ALA A 247 -16.09 -4.60 8.97
N GLN A 248 -15.49 -4.09 7.89
CA GLN A 248 -16.16 -3.98 6.58
C GLN A 248 -16.56 -5.35 6.02
N ALA A 249 -15.65 -6.33 6.05
CA ALA A 249 -15.95 -7.68 5.60
C ALA A 249 -17.08 -8.33 6.41
N LEU A 250 -17.09 -8.15 7.73
CA LEU A 250 -18.16 -8.62 8.62
C LEU A 250 -19.50 -7.92 8.34
N GLN A 251 -19.47 -6.61 8.11
CA GLN A 251 -20.66 -5.83 7.77
C GLN A 251 -21.27 -6.28 6.43
N GLU A 252 -20.45 -6.54 5.42
CA GLU A 252 -20.93 -7.05 4.13
C GLU A 252 -21.47 -8.49 4.23
N ASP A 253 -20.96 -9.29 5.17
CA ASP A 253 -21.46 -10.63 5.50
C ASP A 253 -22.66 -10.59 6.48
N GLU A 254 -23.26 -9.40 6.71
CA GLU A 254 -24.41 -9.16 7.61
C GLU A 254 -24.14 -9.51 9.09
N GLN A 255 -22.88 -9.59 9.51
CA GLN A 255 -22.45 -9.84 10.89
C GLN A 255 -22.22 -8.51 11.62
N LEU A 256 -23.29 -7.69 11.74
CA LEU A 256 -23.19 -6.28 12.17
C LEU A 256 -22.71 -6.13 13.61
N GLU A 257 -23.13 -7.01 14.51
CA GLU A 257 -22.73 -6.98 15.93
C GLU A 257 -21.22 -7.27 16.05
N GLU A 258 -20.70 -8.29 15.34
CA GLU A 258 -19.29 -8.62 15.36
C GLU A 258 -18.44 -7.51 14.69
N ALA A 259 -18.95 -6.91 13.62
CA ALA A 259 -18.32 -5.75 12.98
C ALA A 259 -18.17 -4.58 13.96
N GLN A 260 -19.20 -4.34 14.78
CA GLN A 260 -19.18 -3.29 15.81
C GLN A 260 -18.16 -3.58 16.90
N GLU A 261 -18.06 -4.82 17.38
CA GLU A 261 -17.06 -5.21 18.37
C GLU A 261 -15.64 -5.00 17.85
N VAL A 262 -15.39 -5.39 16.60
CA VAL A 262 -14.06 -5.26 15.96
C VAL A 262 -13.67 -3.79 15.80
N ILE A 263 -14.57 -2.93 15.34
CA ILE A 263 -14.23 -1.52 15.14
C ILE A 263 -14.06 -0.79 16.47
N GLU A 264 -14.80 -1.16 17.52
CA GLU A 264 -14.62 -0.61 18.88
C GLU A 264 -13.25 -1.00 19.47
N GLU A 265 -12.74 -2.21 19.19
CA GLU A 265 -11.36 -2.58 19.50
C GLU A 265 -10.37 -1.70 18.73
N GLY A 266 -10.59 -1.48 17.42
CA GLY A 266 -9.76 -0.60 16.58
C GLY A 266 -9.69 0.82 17.13
N ILE A 267 -10.81 1.39 17.57
CA ILE A 267 -10.89 2.70 18.22
C ILE A 267 -10.07 2.71 19.51
N HIS A 268 -10.09 1.62 20.28
CA HIS A 268 -9.29 1.53 21.51
C HIS A 268 -7.78 1.51 21.20
N GLU A 269 -7.36 0.79 20.16
CA GLU A 269 -5.96 0.71 19.73
C GLU A 269 -5.45 2.03 19.12
N ASN A 270 -6.29 2.70 18.34
CA ASN A 270 -5.96 3.99 17.73
C ASN A 270 -7.15 4.97 17.80
N PRO A 271 -7.29 5.73 18.90
CA PRO A 271 -8.41 6.66 19.07
C PRO A 271 -8.33 7.93 18.20
N TYR A 272 -7.30 8.08 17.38
CA TYR A 272 -7.16 9.22 16.46
C TYR A 272 -7.57 8.89 15.02
N GLN A 273 -7.88 7.62 14.72
CA GLN A 273 -8.27 7.20 13.38
C GLN A 273 -9.74 7.52 13.11
N VAL A 274 -9.98 8.61 12.39
CA VAL A 274 -11.34 9.11 12.11
C VAL A 274 -12.22 8.08 11.38
N ASP A 275 -11.65 7.31 10.44
CA ASP A 275 -12.37 6.30 9.66
C ASP A 275 -13.03 5.23 10.53
N PHE A 276 -12.45 4.93 11.70
CA PHE A 276 -13.03 3.95 12.63
C PHE A 276 -14.34 4.45 13.23
N TYR A 277 -14.40 5.73 13.62
CA TYR A 277 -15.61 6.34 14.15
C TYR A 277 -16.69 6.50 13.07
N GLN A 278 -16.29 6.90 11.85
CA GLN A 278 -17.20 7.01 10.71
C GLN A 278 -17.84 5.65 10.40
N PHE A 279 -17.03 4.59 10.31
CA PHE A 279 -17.53 3.23 10.13
C PHE A 279 -18.41 2.77 11.29
N ALA A 280 -17.97 2.98 12.54
CA ALA A 280 -18.74 2.61 13.73
C ALA A 280 -20.11 3.27 13.75
N SER A 281 -20.19 4.55 13.33
CA SER A 281 -21.45 5.27 13.20
C SER A 281 -22.38 4.63 12.16
N GLU A 282 -21.87 4.34 10.97
CA GLU A 282 -22.64 3.70 9.91
C GLU A 282 -23.17 2.33 10.36
N ASN A 283 -22.28 1.51 10.91
CA ASN A 283 -22.63 0.16 11.34
C ASN A 283 -23.67 0.15 12.47
N VAL A 284 -23.50 1.01 13.49
CA VAL A 284 -24.45 1.08 14.60
C VAL A 284 -25.79 1.69 14.18
N TYR A 285 -25.81 2.55 13.15
CA TYR A 285 -27.05 3.01 12.54
C TYR A 285 -27.80 1.87 11.85
N ARG A 286 -27.11 0.95 11.17
CA ARG A 286 -27.70 -0.29 10.62
C ARG A 286 -28.27 -1.17 11.74
N LEU A 287 -27.68 -1.18 12.92
CA LEU A 287 -28.18 -1.82 14.14
C LEU A 287 -29.36 -1.08 14.80
N LYS A 288 -29.83 0.05 14.18
CA LYS A 288 -30.98 0.86 14.62
C LYS A 288 -30.70 1.69 15.89
N ASP A 289 -29.49 2.06 16.16
CA ASP A 289 -29.13 2.95 17.26
C ASP A 289 -28.60 4.29 16.70
N ALA A 290 -29.53 5.15 16.26
CA ALA A 290 -29.21 6.46 15.71
C ALA A 290 -28.48 7.37 16.70
N LYS A 291 -28.79 7.23 18.00
CA LYS A 291 -28.14 8.04 19.04
C LYS A 291 -26.66 7.69 19.19
N LYS A 292 -26.33 6.41 19.20
CA LYS A 292 -24.93 5.95 19.26
C LYS A 292 -24.18 6.30 17.97
N ALA A 293 -24.88 6.28 16.82
CA ALA A 293 -24.31 6.72 15.55
C ALA A 293 -23.89 8.21 15.60
N GLU A 294 -24.74 9.06 16.15
CA GLU A 294 -24.41 10.48 16.37
C GLU A 294 -23.21 10.64 17.32
N GLU A 295 -23.20 9.89 18.44
CA GLU A 295 -22.09 9.92 19.41
C GLU A 295 -20.74 9.58 18.76
N TYR A 296 -20.68 8.61 17.84
CA TYR A 296 -19.47 8.29 17.10
C TYR A 296 -19.04 9.41 16.14
N LEU A 297 -19.97 10.03 15.41
CA LEU A 297 -19.62 11.15 14.52
C LEU A 297 -19.13 12.37 15.31
N GLN A 298 -19.70 12.63 16.49
CA GLN A 298 -19.18 13.67 17.37
C GLN A 298 -17.75 13.37 17.85
N GLN A 299 -17.44 12.11 18.20
CA GLN A 299 -16.07 11.69 18.51
C GLN A 299 -15.14 11.79 17.31
N ALA A 300 -15.63 11.48 16.10
CA ALA A 300 -14.86 11.68 14.86
C ALA A 300 -14.47 13.16 14.68
N LEU A 301 -15.38 14.10 14.92
CA LEU A 301 -15.09 15.54 14.87
C LEU A 301 -14.03 15.99 15.89
N GLU A 302 -13.98 15.36 17.08
CA GLU A 302 -12.97 15.63 18.10
C GLU A 302 -11.54 15.28 17.66
N THR A 303 -11.37 14.39 16.68
CA THR A 303 -10.04 14.06 16.12
C THR A 303 -9.42 15.23 15.34
N GLY A 304 -10.25 16.12 14.81
CA GLY A 304 -9.84 17.27 13.99
C GLY A 304 -9.49 16.91 12.55
N GLU A 305 -9.65 15.67 12.14
CA GLU A 305 -9.38 15.21 10.77
C GLU A 305 -10.69 15.00 10.00
N LYS A 306 -10.65 15.16 8.67
CA LYS A 306 -11.80 14.93 7.76
C LYS A 306 -13.08 15.62 8.23
N LEU A 307 -12.98 16.87 8.71
CA LEU A 307 -14.09 17.56 9.36
C LEU A 307 -15.31 17.68 8.46
N ASP A 308 -15.14 18.16 7.22
CA ASP A 308 -16.25 18.35 6.29
C ASP A 308 -16.92 17.02 5.91
N GLU A 309 -16.14 15.96 5.71
CA GLU A 309 -16.67 14.62 5.44
C GLU A 309 -17.51 14.12 6.63
N THR A 310 -17.00 14.29 7.85
CA THR A 310 -17.71 13.87 9.06
C THR A 310 -18.96 14.73 9.30
N LEU A 311 -18.91 16.04 9.09
CA LEU A 311 -20.07 16.93 9.17
C LEU A 311 -21.12 16.57 8.11
N TYR A 312 -20.70 16.23 6.91
CA TYR A 312 -21.59 15.73 5.87
C TYR A 312 -22.28 14.42 6.30
N MET A 313 -21.54 13.45 6.84
CA MET A 313 -22.13 12.20 7.38
C MET A 313 -23.14 12.50 8.52
N LEU A 314 -22.82 13.44 9.40
CA LEU A 314 -23.71 13.85 10.49
C LEU A 314 -24.97 14.54 9.96
N SER A 315 -24.86 15.39 8.95
CA SER A 315 -26.01 16.00 8.29
C SER A 315 -26.94 14.96 7.64
N ASN A 316 -26.36 13.93 7.01
CA ASN A 316 -27.12 12.80 6.46
C ASN A 316 -27.86 12.01 7.55
N LEU A 317 -27.22 11.81 8.70
CA LEU A 317 -27.87 11.14 9.85
C LEU A 317 -29.06 11.97 10.33
N TYR A 318 -28.87 13.28 10.56
CA TYR A 318 -29.94 14.17 10.99
C TYR A 318 -31.08 14.25 9.97
N LEU A 319 -30.77 14.26 8.68
CA LEU A 319 -31.78 14.27 7.62
C LEU A 319 -32.66 12.99 7.69
N LYS A 320 -32.03 11.83 7.87
CA LYS A 320 -32.74 10.56 8.01
C LYS A 320 -33.60 10.46 9.29
N GLU A 321 -33.17 11.11 10.36
CA GLU A 321 -33.89 11.16 11.64
C GLU A 321 -34.92 12.31 11.69
N GLY A 322 -35.05 13.13 10.65
CA GLY A 322 -35.99 14.24 10.58
C GLY A 322 -35.61 15.45 11.43
N GLN A 323 -34.35 15.58 11.79
CA GLN A 323 -33.80 16.68 12.61
C GLN A 323 -33.30 17.81 11.69
N TYR A 324 -34.23 18.46 10.97
CA TYR A 324 -33.88 19.34 9.86
C TYR A 324 -33.14 20.61 10.27
N GLU A 325 -33.43 21.19 11.43
CA GLU A 325 -32.71 22.32 11.98
C GLU A 325 -31.25 21.97 12.30
N ASP A 326 -31.01 20.73 12.75
CA ASP A 326 -29.68 20.22 13.04
C ASP A 326 -28.88 20.00 11.73
N VAL A 327 -29.53 19.62 10.61
CA VAL A 327 -28.90 19.55 9.28
C VAL A 327 -28.31 20.92 8.92
N VAL A 328 -29.11 21.98 9.01
CA VAL A 328 -28.69 23.35 8.65
C VAL A 328 -27.51 23.76 9.51
N SER A 329 -27.64 23.64 10.84
CA SER A 329 -26.58 24.04 11.78
C SER A 329 -25.29 23.24 11.63
N THR A 330 -25.36 22.00 11.15
CA THR A 330 -24.20 21.15 10.91
C THR A 330 -23.45 21.57 9.65
N ILE A 331 -24.16 21.80 8.55
CA ILE A 331 -23.53 22.19 7.29
C ILE A 331 -22.93 23.62 7.40
N GLU A 332 -23.51 24.52 8.17
CA GLU A 332 -22.93 25.83 8.46
C GLU A 332 -21.54 25.78 9.15
N GLN A 333 -21.16 24.64 9.75
CA GLN A 333 -19.86 24.44 10.39
C GLN A 333 -18.81 23.92 9.42
N MET A 334 -19.17 23.51 8.20
CA MET A 334 -18.22 23.02 7.19
C MET A 334 -17.29 24.15 6.72
N GLU A 335 -16.06 23.79 6.39
CA GLU A 335 -15.13 24.74 5.73
C GLU A 335 -15.58 25.03 4.30
N ASN A 336 -16.16 24.04 3.60
CA ASN A 336 -16.75 24.19 2.28
C ASN A 336 -18.27 23.88 2.31
N PRO A 337 -19.09 24.79 2.82
CA PRO A 337 -20.54 24.58 2.86
C PRO A 337 -21.20 24.60 1.47
N ASP A 338 -20.51 25.09 0.44
CA ASP A 338 -21.00 25.13 -0.95
C ASP A 338 -20.77 23.81 -1.71
N ASP A 339 -20.30 22.73 -1.04
CA ASP A 339 -20.27 21.39 -1.59
C ASP A 339 -21.66 20.97 -2.11
N ALA A 340 -21.72 20.39 -3.30
CA ALA A 340 -22.98 20.14 -3.98
C ALA A 340 -23.91 19.16 -3.22
N PHE A 341 -23.35 18.15 -2.56
CA PHE A 341 -24.14 17.21 -1.73
C PHE A 341 -24.60 17.85 -0.41
N ALA A 342 -23.75 18.70 0.20
CA ALA A 342 -24.15 19.48 1.35
C ALA A 342 -25.29 20.46 0.99
N GLN A 343 -25.22 21.12 -0.16
CA GLN A 343 -26.29 21.98 -0.68
C GLN A 343 -27.59 21.19 -0.93
N TRP A 344 -27.48 19.95 -1.41
CA TRP A 344 -28.64 19.08 -1.57
C TRP A 344 -29.28 18.72 -0.20
N ASN A 345 -28.49 18.42 0.82
CA ASN A 345 -28.99 18.19 2.17
C ASN A 345 -29.68 19.43 2.74
N LEU A 346 -29.12 20.64 2.53
CA LEU A 346 -29.77 21.89 2.91
C LEU A 346 -31.10 22.08 2.19
N ALA A 347 -31.14 21.84 0.87
CA ALA A 347 -32.34 21.93 0.09
C ALA A 347 -33.46 21.04 0.64
N ASN A 348 -33.12 19.78 0.97
CA ASN A 348 -34.04 18.82 1.57
C ASN A 348 -34.50 19.28 2.96
N ALA A 349 -33.58 19.74 3.80
CA ALA A 349 -33.92 20.21 5.15
C ALA A 349 -34.87 21.43 5.08
N TYR A 350 -34.55 22.45 4.29
CA TYR A 350 -35.41 23.63 4.13
C TYR A 350 -36.78 23.30 3.51
N ASN A 351 -36.84 22.36 2.55
CA ASN A 351 -38.11 21.87 2.00
C ASN A 351 -38.98 21.22 3.07
N GLN A 352 -38.40 20.43 3.97
CA GLN A 352 -39.14 19.80 5.08
C GLN A 352 -39.55 20.80 6.19
N LEU A 353 -38.77 21.87 6.34
CA LEU A 353 -39.10 23.00 7.24
C LEU A 353 -40.17 23.95 6.64
N GLU A 354 -40.64 23.68 5.43
CA GLU A 354 -41.57 24.52 4.66
C GLU A 354 -40.96 25.91 4.31
N GLU A 355 -39.63 26.02 4.31
CA GLU A 355 -38.88 27.23 3.88
C GLU A 355 -38.52 27.11 2.39
N PHE A 356 -39.53 27.13 1.52
CA PHE A 356 -39.42 26.78 0.11
C PHE A 356 -38.50 27.72 -0.70
N ASP A 357 -38.47 29.03 -0.34
CA ASP A 357 -37.58 30.00 -1.00
C ASP A 357 -36.11 29.64 -0.78
N GLU A 358 -35.73 29.24 0.44
CA GLU A 358 -34.38 28.78 0.78
C GLU A 358 -34.08 27.41 0.14
N ALA A 359 -35.03 26.49 0.17
CA ALA A 359 -34.90 25.21 -0.51
C ALA A 359 -34.58 25.38 -1.99
N ALA A 360 -35.28 26.28 -2.68
CA ALA A 360 -35.05 26.56 -4.11
C ALA A 360 -33.62 27.06 -4.37
N VAL A 361 -33.10 27.96 -3.54
CA VAL A 361 -31.72 28.46 -3.65
C VAL A 361 -30.70 27.34 -3.53
N HIS A 362 -30.89 26.45 -2.57
CA HIS A 362 -29.95 25.34 -2.33
C HIS A 362 -30.08 24.25 -3.41
N TYR A 363 -31.27 23.93 -3.90
CA TYR A 363 -31.43 23.03 -5.07
C TYR A 363 -30.74 23.61 -6.30
N GLU A 364 -30.89 24.91 -6.59
CA GLU A 364 -30.24 25.57 -7.73
C GLU A 364 -28.70 25.52 -7.65
N LYS A 365 -28.14 25.67 -6.45
CA LYS A 365 -26.70 25.52 -6.23
C LYS A 365 -26.23 24.06 -6.44
N ALA A 366 -26.92 23.10 -5.86
CA ALA A 366 -26.62 21.68 -6.01
C ALA A 366 -26.70 21.23 -7.47
N ALA A 367 -27.67 21.74 -8.24
CA ALA A 367 -27.89 21.41 -9.63
C ALA A 367 -26.71 21.77 -10.56
N ILE A 368 -25.78 22.62 -10.13
CA ILE A 368 -24.60 22.98 -10.93
C ILE A 368 -23.71 21.76 -11.17
N GLU A 369 -23.61 20.86 -10.19
CA GLU A 369 -22.75 19.69 -10.25
C GLU A 369 -23.54 18.36 -10.26
N LEU A 370 -24.77 18.34 -9.70
CA LEU A 370 -25.57 17.11 -9.54
C LEU A 370 -26.67 16.95 -10.60
N ASP A 371 -26.62 17.67 -11.70
CA ASP A 371 -27.63 17.62 -12.77
C ASP A 371 -27.69 16.26 -13.50
N HIS A 372 -26.71 15.39 -13.24
CA HIS A 372 -26.62 14.03 -13.79
C HIS A 372 -26.91 12.93 -12.73
N GLU A 373 -27.09 13.29 -11.45
CA GLU A 373 -27.39 12.33 -10.38
C GLU A 373 -28.89 11.98 -10.37
N PRO A 374 -29.28 10.69 -10.59
CA PRO A 374 -30.69 10.34 -10.73
C PRO A 374 -31.55 10.69 -9.51
N GLU A 375 -31.07 10.41 -8.31
CA GLU A 375 -31.84 10.67 -7.08
C GLU A 375 -32.08 12.18 -6.89
N PHE A 376 -31.04 12.99 -7.13
CA PHE A 376 -31.16 14.45 -7.10
C PHE A 376 -32.16 14.94 -8.15
N MET A 377 -32.05 14.48 -9.39
CA MET A 377 -32.98 14.85 -10.47
C MET A 377 -34.44 14.54 -10.11
N LYS A 378 -34.70 13.40 -9.49
CA LYS A 378 -36.04 13.02 -9.02
C LYS A 378 -36.55 13.98 -7.97
N GLU A 379 -35.77 14.18 -6.89
CA GLU A 379 -36.20 15.02 -5.75
C GLU A 379 -36.37 16.49 -6.18
N TYR A 380 -35.40 17.04 -6.89
CA TYR A 380 -35.49 18.42 -7.37
C TYR A 380 -36.62 18.59 -8.38
N GLY A 381 -36.85 17.63 -9.27
CA GLY A 381 -37.96 17.64 -10.22
C GLY A 381 -39.34 17.62 -9.52
N ILE A 382 -39.48 16.85 -8.43
CA ILE A 382 -40.70 16.85 -7.61
C ILE A 382 -40.89 18.20 -6.91
N PHE A 383 -39.81 18.74 -6.30
CA PHE A 383 -39.85 20.06 -5.68
C PHE A 383 -40.29 21.15 -6.67
N LEU A 384 -39.71 21.19 -7.89
CA LEU A 384 -40.06 22.15 -8.94
C LEU A 384 -41.54 22.03 -9.35
N ARG A 385 -42.07 20.80 -9.42
CA ARG A 385 -43.51 20.60 -9.68
C ARG A 385 -44.36 21.24 -8.56
N ASP A 386 -44.00 21.02 -7.30
CA ASP A 386 -44.77 21.50 -6.16
C ASP A 386 -44.71 23.03 -6.04
N GLU A 387 -43.60 23.65 -6.47
CA GLU A 387 -43.45 25.09 -6.60
C GLU A 387 -44.12 25.68 -7.86
N GLY A 388 -44.74 24.84 -8.70
CA GLY A 388 -45.44 25.29 -9.91
C GLY A 388 -44.50 25.62 -11.10
N ARG A 389 -43.21 25.27 -11.02
CA ARG A 389 -42.21 25.38 -12.11
C ARG A 389 -42.33 24.19 -13.07
N LEU A 390 -43.53 24.02 -13.64
CA LEU A 390 -43.94 22.78 -14.31
C LEU A 390 -43.08 22.40 -15.52
N GLN A 391 -42.58 23.37 -16.29
CA GLN A 391 -41.75 23.08 -17.48
C GLN A 391 -40.35 22.61 -17.11
N GLU A 392 -39.79 23.16 -16.05
CA GLU A 392 -38.49 22.74 -15.51
C GLU A 392 -38.61 21.37 -14.87
N ALA A 393 -39.64 21.15 -14.05
CA ALA A 393 -39.96 19.84 -13.50
C ALA A 393 -40.09 18.77 -14.57
N LEU A 394 -40.86 19.05 -15.64
CA LEU A 394 -41.06 18.11 -16.75
C LEU A 394 -39.73 17.75 -17.41
N THR A 395 -38.87 18.74 -17.67
CA THR A 395 -37.58 18.53 -18.33
C THR A 395 -36.68 17.65 -17.46
N LEU A 396 -36.58 17.95 -16.17
CA LEU A 396 -35.70 17.23 -15.24
C LEU A 396 -36.18 15.80 -14.99
N LEU A 397 -37.49 15.61 -14.76
CA LEU A 397 -38.06 14.29 -14.57
C LEU A 397 -38.01 13.41 -15.83
N GLN A 398 -38.06 14.01 -17.02
CA GLN A 398 -37.83 13.26 -18.27
C GLN A 398 -36.34 12.80 -18.40
N HIS A 399 -35.39 13.64 -17.96
CA HIS A 399 -33.97 13.22 -17.88
C HIS A 399 -33.79 12.08 -16.88
N TYR A 400 -34.40 12.18 -15.70
CA TYR A 400 -34.39 11.09 -14.71
C TYR A 400 -34.90 9.78 -15.30
N LEU A 401 -36.08 9.77 -15.98
CA LEU A 401 -36.63 8.56 -16.58
C LEU A 401 -35.78 7.96 -17.73
N ALA A 402 -34.88 8.74 -18.35
CA ALA A 402 -33.93 8.21 -19.30
C ALA A 402 -32.87 7.31 -18.63
N HIS A 403 -32.59 7.56 -17.36
CA HIS A 403 -31.70 6.75 -16.52
C HIS A 403 -32.45 5.63 -15.81
N GLU A 404 -33.66 5.93 -15.27
CA GLU A 404 -34.49 5.03 -14.48
C GLU A 404 -35.88 4.80 -15.13
N PRO A 405 -35.95 4.10 -16.29
CA PRO A 405 -37.17 3.98 -17.08
C PRO A 405 -38.29 3.14 -16.42
N GLY A 406 -37.98 2.49 -15.30
CA GLY A 406 -38.92 1.68 -14.54
C GLY A 406 -39.70 2.41 -13.45
N ASP A 407 -39.45 3.68 -13.20
CA ASP A 407 -40.14 4.44 -12.15
C ASP A 407 -41.53 4.91 -12.60
N LEU A 408 -42.54 4.09 -12.26
CA LEU A 408 -43.95 4.35 -12.61
C LEU A 408 -44.53 5.56 -11.89
N GLU A 409 -44.00 5.93 -10.73
CA GLU A 409 -44.45 7.11 -9.98
C GLU A 409 -44.07 8.39 -10.76
N VAL A 410 -42.79 8.50 -11.13
CA VAL A 410 -42.31 9.64 -11.92
C VAL A 410 -42.98 9.67 -13.31
N GLN A 411 -43.20 8.50 -13.95
CA GLN A 411 -43.93 8.46 -15.21
C GLN A 411 -45.36 9.05 -15.04
N SER A 412 -46.07 8.68 -13.95
CA SER A 412 -47.40 9.25 -13.69
C SER A 412 -47.37 10.75 -13.44
N ILE A 413 -46.32 11.27 -12.80
CA ILE A 413 -46.13 12.72 -12.61
C ILE A 413 -45.97 13.41 -13.98
N ILE A 414 -45.13 12.88 -14.84
CA ILE A 414 -44.90 13.42 -16.19
C ILE A 414 -46.20 13.43 -17.02
N ASP A 415 -46.95 12.32 -17.00
CA ASP A 415 -48.22 12.22 -17.73
C ASP A 415 -49.25 13.26 -17.25
N ALA A 416 -49.23 13.61 -15.98
CA ALA A 416 -50.08 14.64 -15.41
C ALA A 416 -49.63 16.07 -15.70
N LEU A 417 -48.35 16.26 -16.08
CA LEU A 417 -47.77 17.57 -16.43
C LEU A 417 -47.85 17.89 -17.91
N GLN A 418 -48.17 16.90 -18.76
CA GLN A 418 -48.38 17.04 -20.23
C GLN A 418 -49.81 17.38 -20.56
#